data_f6e1d179718475915cda04018985ebf1
#
_entry.id   f6e1d179718475915cda04018985ebf1
#
_cell.length_a   1.000
_cell.length_b   1.000
_cell.length_c   1.000
_cell.angle_alpha   90.00
_cell.angle_beta   90.00
_cell.angle_gamma   90.00
#
_symmetry.space_group_name_H-M   'P 1'
#
loop_
_entity.id
_entity.type
_entity.pdbx_description
1 polymer ?
#
loop_
_entity_poly.entity_id
_entity_poly.type
_entity_poly.pdbx_seq_one_letter_code
_entity_poly.pdbx_strand_id
1 'polypeptide(L)'
;MSPSASSFLTAAPADLARAAELLRQGACVALPTETVYGLAADATDPAALAQVFAIKGRPLLDPLIVHVLDQAALAEVAEPDPRLAKIASLWPGPLTVVLRRKSVVPDLVTAGKDTVAVRIPAHPLFREVLRLAGRPLAAPSANPFGYVSPTKAAHVRDSLGERCPWIVDGGACAHGLESTILDLSVPGRARLLRPGPIPLEKLRELLGEIEVVTRAANQQAAQDAPGMLERHYSPATRVVLFPNGALPVIANLRSAVLFLGRRAHAPANADVFLLSEAGSTEEAARNLFDLLRQLDARGYETIHAELAPSAGLGAAFNDRLTRAAAR
;
A
#
# COMPACT_ATOMS: atom_id res chain seq x y z
N MET A 1 33.86 3.95 2.52
CA MET A 1 33.33 2.83 1.70
C MET A 1 32.18 3.40 0.92
N SER A 2 32.24 3.40 -0.42
CA SER A 2 31.10 3.82 -1.24
C SER A 2 29.92 2.91 -0.93
N PRO A 3 28.70 3.45 -0.71
CA PRO A 3 27.54 2.61 -0.46
C PRO A 3 27.33 1.68 -1.68
N SER A 4 27.19 0.41 -1.38
CA SER A 4 26.95 -0.60 -2.42
C SER A 4 25.54 -0.47 -2.97
N ALA A 5 25.37 -0.65 -4.27
CA ALA A 5 24.04 -0.73 -4.91
C ALA A 5 23.14 -1.70 -4.14
N SER A 6 21.81 -1.42 -4.11
CA SER A 6 20.81 -2.31 -3.48
C SER A 6 21.04 -3.76 -3.88
N SER A 7 21.13 -4.67 -2.91
CA SER A 7 21.31 -6.09 -3.14
C SER A 7 19.95 -6.77 -3.27
N PHE A 8 19.73 -7.44 -4.39
CA PHE A 8 18.56 -8.28 -4.57
C PHE A 8 18.78 -9.65 -3.92
N LEU A 9 17.83 -10.05 -3.09
CA LEU A 9 17.66 -11.39 -2.56
C LEU A 9 16.57 -12.08 -3.38
N THR A 10 16.71 -13.38 -3.59
CA THR A 10 15.80 -14.19 -4.39
C THR A 10 14.80 -14.94 -3.51
N ALA A 11 13.95 -15.77 -4.13
CA ALA A 11 13.07 -16.71 -3.44
C ALA A 11 13.84 -17.94 -2.87
N ALA A 12 15.17 -18.03 -3.03
CA ALA A 12 15.96 -19.12 -2.50
C ALA A 12 15.89 -19.17 -0.96
N PRO A 13 15.80 -20.37 -0.34
CA PRO A 13 15.69 -20.48 1.12
C PRO A 13 16.81 -19.77 1.89
N ALA A 14 18.04 -19.78 1.36
CA ALA A 14 19.18 -19.08 1.96
C ALA A 14 19.01 -17.57 1.96
N ASP A 15 18.45 -16.99 0.88
CA ASP A 15 18.18 -15.55 0.76
C ASP A 15 17.05 -15.12 1.71
N LEU A 16 16.00 -15.93 1.85
CA LEU A 16 14.91 -15.67 2.79
C LEU A 16 15.38 -15.76 4.24
N ALA A 17 16.25 -16.74 4.57
CA ALA A 17 16.90 -16.83 5.86
C ALA A 17 17.77 -15.61 6.13
N ARG A 18 18.52 -15.12 5.12
CA ARG A 18 19.32 -13.89 5.21
C ARG A 18 18.45 -12.66 5.45
N ALA A 19 17.32 -12.52 4.74
CA ALA A 19 16.36 -11.44 4.96
C ALA A 19 15.82 -11.44 6.39
N ALA A 20 15.43 -12.61 6.91
CA ALA A 20 14.97 -12.77 8.29
C ALA A 20 16.05 -12.42 9.32
N GLU A 21 17.29 -12.81 9.08
CA GLU A 21 18.42 -12.47 9.96
C GLU A 21 18.70 -10.97 9.99
N LEU A 22 18.68 -10.30 8.82
CA LEU A 22 18.81 -8.84 8.72
C LEU A 22 17.73 -8.13 9.54
N LEU A 23 16.48 -8.58 9.45
CA LEU A 23 15.37 -8.02 10.24
C LEU A 23 15.58 -8.23 11.75
N ARG A 24 16.05 -9.41 12.19
CA ARG A 24 16.41 -9.66 13.61
C ARG A 24 17.53 -8.77 14.11
N GLN A 25 18.46 -8.39 13.23
CA GLN A 25 19.57 -7.47 13.53
C GLN A 25 19.14 -5.99 13.47
N GLY A 26 17.85 -5.68 13.30
CA GLY A 26 17.32 -4.34 13.27
C GLY A 26 17.46 -3.62 11.92
N ALA A 27 17.87 -4.31 10.85
CA ALA A 27 17.90 -3.73 9.52
C ALA A 27 16.51 -3.66 8.87
N CYS A 28 16.34 -2.76 7.89
CA CYS A 28 15.17 -2.72 7.04
C CYS A 28 15.38 -3.57 5.78
N VAL A 29 14.35 -4.33 5.37
CA VAL A 29 14.33 -5.14 4.15
C VAL A 29 13.05 -4.87 3.38
N ALA A 30 13.13 -4.58 2.08
CA ALA A 30 11.95 -4.50 1.24
C ALA A 30 11.46 -5.89 0.86
N LEU A 31 10.20 -6.18 1.15
CA LEU A 31 9.57 -7.49 0.92
C LEU A 31 8.36 -7.37 -0.01
N PRO A 32 8.15 -8.36 -0.91
CA PRO A 32 6.96 -8.43 -1.75
C PRO A 32 5.73 -8.78 -0.92
N THR A 33 4.59 -8.12 -1.20
CA THR A 33 3.28 -8.58 -0.75
C THR A 33 2.37 -8.80 -1.95
N GLU A 34 1.19 -9.38 -1.73
CA GLU A 34 0.18 -9.50 -2.79
C GLU A 34 -0.38 -8.14 -3.24
N THR A 35 -0.18 -7.08 -2.44
CA THR A 35 -0.67 -5.72 -2.69
C THR A 35 0.39 -4.81 -3.29
N VAL A 36 1.38 -4.40 -2.51
CA VAL A 36 2.54 -3.58 -2.90
C VAL A 36 3.78 -4.04 -2.14
N TYR A 37 4.98 -3.70 -2.58
CA TYR A 37 6.20 -3.96 -1.79
C TYR A 37 6.19 -3.13 -0.50
N GLY A 38 6.52 -3.79 0.63
CA GLY A 38 6.62 -3.19 1.95
C GLY A 38 8.07 -3.04 2.41
N LEU A 39 8.42 -1.91 3.02
CA LEU A 39 9.69 -1.71 3.73
C LEU A 39 9.54 -2.25 5.15
N ALA A 40 9.97 -3.48 5.36
CA ALA A 40 9.78 -4.21 6.60
C ALA A 40 10.90 -3.92 7.62
N ALA A 41 10.51 -3.82 8.88
CA ALA A 41 11.37 -3.80 10.05
C ALA A 41 10.70 -4.52 11.23
N ASP A 42 11.45 -4.91 12.26
CA ASP A 42 10.91 -5.46 13.51
C ASP A 42 9.92 -4.44 14.13
N ALA A 43 8.66 -4.84 14.26
CA ALA A 43 7.60 -3.98 14.79
C ALA A 43 7.74 -3.69 16.30
N THR A 44 8.62 -4.40 17.00
CA THR A 44 8.85 -4.28 18.44
C THR A 44 10.15 -3.54 18.77
N ASP A 45 10.96 -3.23 17.75
CA ASP A 45 12.24 -2.52 17.91
C ASP A 45 12.12 -1.04 17.49
N PRO A 46 12.10 -0.08 18.45
CA PRO A 46 12.02 1.34 18.13
C PRO A 46 13.18 1.86 17.26
N ALA A 47 14.37 1.27 17.34
CA ALA A 47 15.52 1.69 16.54
C ALA A 47 15.36 1.27 15.07
N ALA A 48 14.88 0.04 14.84
CA ALA A 48 14.54 -0.46 13.50
C ALA A 48 13.40 0.35 12.87
N LEU A 49 12.36 0.68 13.67
CA LEU A 49 11.24 1.50 13.23
C LEU A 49 11.69 2.92 12.84
N ALA A 50 12.58 3.55 13.63
CA ALA A 50 13.11 4.87 13.30
C ALA A 50 13.82 4.89 11.93
N GLN A 51 14.51 3.81 11.55
CA GLN A 51 15.12 3.68 10.22
C GLN A 51 14.05 3.67 9.11
N VAL A 52 12.89 3.02 9.31
CA VAL A 52 11.78 3.04 8.32
C VAL A 52 11.33 4.47 8.06
N PHE A 53 11.13 5.27 9.11
CA PHE A 53 10.73 6.67 8.97
C PHE A 53 11.82 7.50 8.27
N ALA A 54 13.09 7.32 8.63
CA ALA A 54 14.22 8.02 8.02
C ALA A 54 14.41 7.67 6.54
N ILE A 55 14.38 6.39 6.18
CA ILE A 55 14.51 5.90 4.80
C ILE A 55 13.43 6.50 3.90
N LYS A 56 12.20 6.57 4.40
CA LYS A 56 11.04 7.06 3.63
C LYS A 56 10.86 8.58 3.68
N GLY A 57 11.44 9.30 4.64
CA GLY A 57 11.06 10.68 4.96
C GLY A 57 9.60 10.77 5.43
N ARG A 58 9.11 9.74 6.16
CA ARG A 58 7.72 9.64 6.59
C ARG A 58 7.47 10.48 7.84
N PRO A 59 6.36 11.26 7.93
CA PRO A 59 6.00 11.95 9.15
C PRO A 59 5.54 10.98 10.25
N LEU A 60 5.92 11.24 11.51
CA LEU A 60 5.60 10.38 12.66
C LEU A 60 4.10 10.28 12.97
N LEU A 61 3.29 11.20 12.43
CA LEU A 61 1.83 11.20 12.58
C LEU A 61 1.11 10.18 11.69
N ASP A 62 1.82 9.53 10.76
CA ASP A 62 1.26 8.54 9.83
C ASP A 62 1.67 7.12 10.28
N PRO A 63 0.75 6.33 10.93
CA PRO A 63 1.08 5.07 11.57
C PRO A 63 1.51 4.00 10.57
N LEU A 64 1.99 2.86 11.09
CA LEU A 64 2.44 1.71 10.30
C LEU A 64 1.45 0.55 10.42
N ILE A 65 1.46 -0.35 9.42
CA ILE A 65 0.75 -1.63 9.48
C ILE A 65 1.71 -2.69 10.01
N VAL A 66 1.31 -3.38 11.07
CA VAL A 66 2.00 -4.54 11.61
C VAL A 66 1.53 -5.80 10.88
N HIS A 67 2.48 -6.55 10.31
CA HIS A 67 2.23 -7.81 9.64
C HIS A 67 2.57 -8.96 10.56
N VAL A 68 1.66 -9.91 10.67
CA VAL A 68 1.78 -11.10 11.54
C VAL A 68 1.51 -12.37 10.73
N LEU A 69 2.00 -13.52 11.22
CA LEU A 69 1.91 -14.78 10.51
C LEU A 69 0.48 -15.35 10.47
N ASP A 70 -0.25 -15.21 11.58
CA ASP A 70 -1.57 -15.79 11.78
C ASP A 70 -2.35 -15.05 12.91
N GLN A 71 -3.53 -15.58 13.25
CA GLN A 71 -4.38 -15.00 14.30
C GLN A 71 -3.80 -15.16 15.71
N ALA A 72 -2.98 -16.19 15.96
CA ALA A 72 -2.31 -16.35 17.26
C ALA A 72 -1.29 -15.23 17.46
N ALA A 73 -0.46 -14.95 16.45
CA ALA A 73 0.50 -13.84 16.45
C ALA A 73 -0.20 -12.46 16.45
N LEU A 74 -1.41 -12.34 15.87
CA LEU A 74 -2.22 -11.12 15.99
C LEU A 74 -2.56 -10.82 17.45
N ALA A 75 -2.95 -11.87 18.20
CA ALA A 75 -3.29 -11.72 19.61
C ALA A 75 -2.11 -11.31 20.51
N GLU A 76 -0.87 -11.41 20.02
CA GLU A 76 0.31 -10.92 20.73
C GLU A 76 0.47 -9.39 20.65
N VAL A 77 0.01 -8.76 19.55
CA VAL A 77 0.19 -7.33 19.28
C VAL A 77 -1.07 -6.48 19.45
N ALA A 78 -2.26 -7.11 19.42
CA ALA A 78 -3.55 -6.43 19.52
C ALA A 78 -4.54 -7.25 20.38
N GLU A 79 -5.60 -6.59 20.85
CA GLU A 79 -6.74 -7.22 21.49
C GLU A 79 -7.69 -7.75 20.41
N PRO A 80 -7.90 -9.08 20.29
CA PRO A 80 -8.79 -9.63 19.27
C PRO A 80 -10.25 -9.20 19.50
N ASP A 81 -10.90 -8.74 18.44
CA ASP A 81 -12.34 -8.46 18.46
C ASP A 81 -13.14 -9.71 18.01
N PRO A 82 -14.27 -10.05 18.64
CA PRO A 82 -15.07 -11.23 18.25
C PRO A 82 -15.52 -11.22 16.79
N ARG A 83 -15.66 -10.04 16.16
CA ARG A 83 -16.03 -9.90 14.74
C ARG A 83 -14.97 -10.43 13.78
N LEU A 84 -13.72 -10.63 14.24
CA LEU A 84 -12.66 -11.23 13.42
C LEU A 84 -13.05 -12.63 12.92
N ALA A 85 -13.82 -13.39 13.69
CA ALA A 85 -14.31 -14.71 13.27
C ALA A 85 -15.15 -14.65 11.99
N LYS A 86 -15.92 -13.56 11.77
CA LYS A 86 -16.77 -13.38 10.58
C LYS A 86 -15.97 -13.05 9.31
N ILE A 87 -14.80 -12.46 9.47
CA ILE A 87 -13.92 -12.04 8.37
C ILE A 87 -12.66 -12.89 8.24
N ALA A 88 -12.56 -13.99 9.00
CA ALA A 88 -11.39 -14.86 9.04
C ALA A 88 -11.04 -15.45 7.66
N SER A 89 -12.03 -15.70 6.81
CA SER A 89 -11.85 -16.19 5.44
C SER A 89 -11.16 -15.18 4.48
N LEU A 90 -11.04 -13.91 4.88
CA LEU A 90 -10.34 -12.87 4.13
C LEU A 90 -8.83 -12.83 4.44
N TRP A 91 -8.37 -13.68 5.37
CA TRP A 91 -6.97 -13.85 5.75
C TRP A 91 -6.49 -15.29 5.52
N PRO A 92 -5.24 -15.50 5.10
CA PRO A 92 -4.25 -14.49 4.67
C PRO A 92 -4.71 -13.72 3.43
N GLY A 93 -4.51 -12.37 3.42
CA GLY A 93 -5.04 -11.59 2.32
C GLY A 93 -4.87 -10.07 2.44
N PRO A 94 -5.46 -9.33 1.47
CA PRO A 94 -5.31 -7.89 1.36
C PRO A 94 -6.25 -7.10 2.31
N LEU A 95 -6.48 -7.62 3.52
CA LEU A 95 -7.24 -6.98 4.59
C LEU A 95 -6.32 -6.55 5.72
N THR A 96 -6.43 -5.31 6.15
CA THR A 96 -5.85 -4.76 7.38
C THR A 96 -6.98 -4.42 8.34
N VAL A 97 -6.84 -4.78 9.61
CA VAL A 97 -7.83 -4.44 10.64
C VAL A 97 -7.17 -3.59 11.72
N VAL A 98 -7.80 -2.47 12.07
CA VAL A 98 -7.39 -1.63 13.20
C VAL A 98 -8.09 -2.14 14.46
N LEU A 99 -7.29 -2.42 15.49
CA LEU A 99 -7.72 -3.00 16.78
C LEU A 99 -7.07 -2.22 17.93
N ARG A 100 -7.50 -2.44 19.17
CA ARG A 100 -6.79 -1.95 20.33
C ARG A 100 -5.41 -2.60 20.41
N ARG A 101 -4.36 -1.79 20.59
CA ARG A 101 -2.99 -2.30 20.68
C ARG A 101 -2.68 -2.91 22.05
N LYS A 102 -1.72 -3.80 22.09
CA LYS A 102 -1.04 -4.22 23.30
C LYS A 102 0.24 -3.42 23.52
N SER A 103 0.70 -3.39 24.77
CA SER A 103 1.87 -2.59 25.19
C SER A 103 3.19 -2.98 24.52
N VAL A 104 3.29 -4.16 23.92
CA VAL A 104 4.46 -4.61 23.14
C VAL A 104 4.66 -3.80 21.87
N VAL A 105 3.61 -3.14 21.35
CA VAL A 105 3.68 -2.30 20.14
C VAL A 105 4.09 -0.89 20.54
N PRO A 106 5.26 -0.38 20.09
CA PRO A 106 5.73 0.96 20.40
C PRO A 106 4.84 2.07 19.85
N ASP A 107 4.81 3.23 20.51
CA ASP A 107 4.08 4.43 20.06
C ASP A 107 4.45 4.85 18.64
N LEU A 108 5.70 4.62 18.22
CA LEU A 108 6.18 4.93 16.89
C LEU A 108 5.41 4.19 15.78
N VAL A 109 4.92 2.97 16.05
CA VAL A 109 4.08 2.22 15.11
C VAL A 109 2.71 2.85 14.95
N THR A 110 2.14 3.37 16.03
CA THR A 110 0.74 3.79 16.14
C THR A 110 0.54 5.30 16.07
N ALA A 111 1.62 6.07 15.88
CA ALA A 111 1.62 7.52 16.01
C ALA A 111 1.08 7.99 17.39
N GLY A 112 1.35 7.21 18.45
CA GLY A 112 0.91 7.49 19.82
C GLY A 112 -0.55 7.11 20.13
N LYS A 113 -1.27 6.45 19.21
CA LYS A 113 -2.66 6.02 19.45
C LYS A 113 -2.73 4.68 20.21
N ASP A 114 -3.88 4.44 20.86
CA ASP A 114 -4.19 3.18 21.56
C ASP A 114 -4.66 2.07 20.59
N THR A 115 -4.50 2.28 19.30
CA THR A 115 -4.91 1.33 18.26
C THR A 115 -3.74 0.98 17.36
N VAL A 116 -3.75 -0.22 16.80
CA VAL A 116 -2.76 -0.71 15.83
C VAL A 116 -3.45 -1.32 14.61
N ALA A 117 -2.93 -1.03 13.43
CA ALA A 117 -3.35 -1.65 12.19
C ALA A 117 -2.58 -2.97 12.00
N VAL A 118 -3.29 -4.10 11.90
CA VAL A 118 -2.70 -5.45 11.80
C VAL A 118 -3.17 -6.14 10.53
N ARG A 119 -2.26 -6.89 9.88
CA ARG A 119 -2.54 -7.65 8.67
C ARG A 119 -1.87 -9.01 8.70
N ILE A 120 -2.53 -10.03 8.14
CA ILE A 120 -1.96 -11.35 7.83
C ILE A 120 -1.77 -11.40 6.30
N PRO A 121 -0.55 -11.20 5.77
CA PRO A 121 -0.31 -11.10 4.33
C PRO A 121 -0.43 -12.47 3.65
N ALA A 122 -0.81 -12.50 2.36
CA ALA A 122 -0.94 -13.74 1.61
C ALA A 122 0.33 -14.13 0.83
N HIS A 123 1.24 -13.20 0.56
CA HIS A 123 2.41 -13.45 -0.29
C HIS A 123 3.34 -14.50 0.34
N PRO A 124 3.66 -15.60 -0.35
CA PRO A 124 4.40 -16.73 0.25
C PRO A 124 5.79 -16.33 0.77
N LEU A 125 6.55 -15.48 0.03
CA LEU A 125 7.88 -15.06 0.46
C LEU A 125 7.81 -14.15 1.70
N PHE A 126 6.83 -13.25 1.79
CA PHE A 126 6.64 -12.43 2.99
C PHE A 126 6.32 -13.29 4.20
N ARG A 127 5.41 -14.25 4.04
CA ARG A 127 5.03 -15.20 5.11
C ARG A 127 6.19 -16.06 5.57
N GLU A 128 7.02 -16.54 4.64
CA GLU A 128 8.21 -17.33 4.98
C GLU A 128 9.24 -16.47 5.76
N VAL A 129 9.48 -15.23 5.34
CA VAL A 129 10.35 -14.31 6.09
C VAL A 129 9.77 -14.01 7.49
N LEU A 130 8.45 -13.79 7.63
CA LEU A 130 7.78 -13.64 8.93
C LEU A 130 8.02 -14.87 9.82
N ARG A 131 7.83 -16.07 9.27
CA ARG A 131 8.03 -17.33 9.99
C ARG A 131 9.48 -17.49 10.46
N LEU A 132 10.45 -17.20 9.57
CA LEU A 132 11.89 -17.28 9.89
C LEU A 132 12.34 -16.20 10.85
N ALA A 133 11.79 -14.98 10.75
CA ALA A 133 12.11 -13.89 11.67
C ALA A 133 11.56 -14.16 13.09
N GLY A 134 10.42 -14.84 13.19
CA GLY A 134 9.76 -15.16 14.46
C GLY A 134 9.27 -13.91 15.21
N ARG A 135 8.98 -12.82 14.48
CA ARG A 135 8.59 -11.52 15.03
C ARG A 135 7.56 -10.83 14.14
N PRO A 136 6.68 -9.98 14.70
CA PRO A 136 5.82 -9.12 13.91
C PRO A 136 6.66 -8.08 13.14
N LEU A 137 6.29 -7.76 11.90
CA LEU A 137 7.00 -6.81 11.05
C LEU A 137 6.12 -5.60 10.73
N ALA A 138 6.61 -4.40 11.03
CA ALA A 138 5.99 -3.17 10.53
C ALA A 138 6.48 -2.92 9.10
N ALA A 139 5.54 -2.77 8.14
CA ALA A 139 5.90 -2.61 6.74
C ALA A 139 4.97 -1.64 6.01
N PRO A 140 5.28 -0.33 5.99
CA PRO A 140 4.67 0.60 5.03
C PRO A 140 5.18 0.29 3.60
N SER A 141 4.55 0.86 2.57
CA SER A 141 5.03 0.71 1.18
C SER A 141 6.51 1.15 1.03
N ALA A 142 7.29 0.44 0.20
CA ALA A 142 8.74 0.65 0.08
C ALA A 142 9.11 1.76 -0.95
N ASN A 143 8.59 2.99 -0.74
CA ASN A 143 8.83 4.19 -1.55
C ASN A 143 9.06 5.41 -0.65
N PRO A 144 9.63 6.52 -1.14
CA PRO A 144 9.63 7.80 -0.44
C PRO A 144 8.19 8.21 -0.09
N PHE A 145 8.02 8.88 1.06
CA PHE A 145 6.69 9.29 1.53
C PHE A 145 5.95 10.13 0.47
N GLY A 146 4.66 9.83 0.26
CA GLY A 146 3.81 10.53 -0.70
C GLY A 146 3.97 10.13 -2.17
N TYR A 147 5.06 9.44 -2.53
CA TYR A 147 5.27 8.98 -3.91
C TYR A 147 4.45 7.73 -4.24
N VAL A 148 4.41 7.35 -5.53
CA VAL A 148 3.68 6.17 -6.04
C VAL A 148 4.22 4.88 -5.42
N SER A 149 3.33 4.00 -4.92
CA SER A 149 3.72 2.75 -4.27
C SER A 149 4.40 1.77 -5.24
N PRO A 150 5.38 0.97 -4.77
CA PRO A 150 6.10 0.02 -5.62
C PRO A 150 5.34 -1.29 -5.76
N THR A 151 5.19 -1.78 -6.98
CA THR A 151 4.55 -3.07 -7.31
C THR A 151 5.53 -4.10 -7.86
N LYS A 152 6.83 -3.74 -7.98
CA LYS A 152 7.95 -4.59 -8.41
C LYS A 152 9.19 -4.24 -7.61
N ALA A 153 10.12 -5.18 -7.47
CA ALA A 153 11.41 -4.94 -6.79
C ALA A 153 12.21 -3.80 -7.43
N ALA A 154 12.19 -3.69 -8.76
CA ALA A 154 12.82 -2.58 -9.47
C ALA A 154 12.31 -1.21 -9.05
N HIS A 155 10.98 -1.06 -8.77
CA HIS A 155 10.41 0.19 -8.29
C HIS A 155 10.96 0.63 -6.93
N VAL A 156 11.27 -0.33 -6.05
CA VAL A 156 11.90 -0.06 -4.75
C VAL A 156 13.31 0.48 -4.96
N ARG A 157 14.12 -0.24 -5.74
CA ARG A 157 15.50 0.16 -6.09
C ARG A 157 15.52 1.57 -6.70
N ASP A 158 14.65 1.81 -7.69
CA ASP A 158 14.66 3.06 -8.45
C ASP A 158 14.21 4.26 -7.60
N SER A 159 13.39 4.05 -6.56
CA SER A 159 12.89 5.13 -5.71
C SER A 159 13.63 5.30 -4.37
N LEU A 160 14.13 4.24 -3.76
CA LEU A 160 14.87 4.31 -2.48
C LEU A 160 16.38 4.22 -2.67
N GLY A 161 16.84 3.54 -3.74
CA GLY A 161 18.26 3.37 -4.02
C GLY A 161 19.00 2.79 -2.81
N GLU A 162 20.15 3.37 -2.51
CA GLU A 162 21.05 2.95 -1.42
C GLU A 162 20.44 3.06 -0.02
N ARG A 163 19.36 3.84 0.16
CA ARG A 163 18.63 3.93 1.43
C ARG A 163 17.93 2.61 1.81
N CYS A 164 17.64 1.75 0.81
CA CYS A 164 17.10 0.40 1.03
C CYS A 164 18.07 -0.63 0.43
N PRO A 165 19.09 -1.07 1.17
CA PRO A 165 20.14 -1.92 0.63
C PRO A 165 19.71 -3.36 0.35
N TRP A 166 18.59 -3.83 0.93
CA TRP A 166 18.13 -5.21 0.82
C TRP A 166 16.70 -5.29 0.26
N ILE A 167 16.52 -6.00 -0.85
CA ILE A 167 15.23 -6.17 -1.53
C ILE A 167 15.06 -7.65 -1.87
N VAL A 168 14.00 -8.28 -1.35
CA VAL A 168 13.59 -9.62 -1.80
C VAL A 168 12.75 -9.47 -3.06
N ASP A 169 13.22 -10.02 -4.18
CA ASP A 169 12.48 -10.02 -5.43
C ASP A 169 11.48 -11.17 -5.48
N GLY A 170 10.20 -10.87 -5.41
CA GLY A 170 9.07 -11.80 -5.54
C GLY A 170 8.23 -11.56 -6.79
N GLY A 171 8.75 -10.80 -7.77
CA GLY A 171 8.02 -10.45 -8.98
C GLY A 171 7.00 -9.32 -8.76
N ALA A 172 6.04 -9.22 -9.67
CA ALA A 172 4.99 -8.21 -9.63
C ALA A 172 3.88 -8.57 -8.63
N CYS A 173 3.39 -7.58 -7.89
CA CYS A 173 2.27 -7.73 -6.95
C CYS A 173 0.97 -8.08 -7.67
N ALA A 174 0.17 -8.99 -7.10
CA ALA A 174 -1.06 -9.51 -7.73
C ALA A 174 -2.19 -8.47 -7.80
N HIS A 175 -2.32 -7.58 -6.79
CA HIS A 175 -3.40 -6.57 -6.73
C HIS A 175 -2.98 -5.19 -7.20
N GLY A 176 -1.72 -4.78 -7.00
CA GLY A 176 -1.21 -3.48 -7.42
C GLY A 176 -1.68 -2.27 -6.60
N LEU A 177 -2.63 -2.44 -5.69
CA LEU A 177 -3.12 -1.43 -4.76
C LEU A 177 -2.99 -1.92 -3.31
N GLU A 178 -2.88 -1.01 -2.35
CA GLU A 178 -2.76 -1.34 -0.93
C GLU A 178 -4.02 -1.99 -0.37
N SER A 179 -3.86 -2.68 0.77
CA SER A 179 -4.92 -3.40 1.48
C SER A 179 -6.13 -2.52 1.82
N THR A 180 -7.30 -3.13 1.85
CA THR A 180 -8.50 -2.58 2.50
C THR A 180 -8.22 -2.41 3.99
N ILE A 181 -8.57 -1.26 4.59
CA ILE A 181 -8.41 -1.01 6.04
C ILE A 181 -9.79 -0.87 6.67
N LEU A 182 -10.09 -1.80 7.57
CA LEU A 182 -11.29 -1.86 8.37
C LEU A 182 -10.95 -1.58 9.84
N ASP A 183 -11.64 -0.66 10.47
CA ASP A 183 -11.48 -0.38 11.89
C ASP A 183 -12.57 -1.07 12.71
N LEU A 184 -12.14 -1.90 13.64
CA LEU A 184 -12.97 -2.63 14.63
C LEU A 184 -12.56 -2.27 16.06
N SER A 185 -11.77 -1.22 16.28
CA SER A 185 -11.25 -0.85 17.60
C SER A 185 -12.32 -0.41 18.59
N VAL A 186 -13.50 0.00 18.10
CA VAL A 186 -14.65 0.36 18.93
C VAL A 186 -15.70 -0.75 18.88
N PRO A 187 -16.09 -1.33 20.03
CA PRO A 187 -17.14 -2.35 20.09
C PRO A 187 -18.45 -1.87 19.42
N GLY A 188 -19.06 -2.73 18.62
CA GLY A 188 -20.33 -2.44 17.93
C GLY A 188 -20.22 -1.49 16.74
N ARG A 189 -19.07 -0.89 16.46
CA ARG A 189 -18.85 0.03 15.34
C ARG A 189 -17.82 -0.54 14.37
N ALA A 190 -18.14 -0.56 13.07
CA ALA A 190 -17.20 -0.90 12.01
C ALA A 190 -17.02 0.29 11.08
N ARG A 191 -15.76 0.65 10.74
CA ARG A 191 -15.45 1.78 9.85
C ARG A 191 -14.51 1.33 8.73
N LEU A 192 -14.82 1.66 7.47
CA LEU A 192 -13.89 1.54 6.36
C LEU A 192 -13.02 2.80 6.31
N LEU A 193 -11.72 2.66 6.62
CA LEU A 193 -10.76 3.77 6.63
C LEU A 193 -10.03 3.92 5.29
N ARG A 194 -9.89 2.82 4.53
CA ARG A 194 -9.27 2.84 3.21
C ARG A 194 -9.89 1.76 2.32
N PRO A 195 -10.47 2.12 1.17
CA PRO A 195 -10.90 1.13 0.20
C PRO A 195 -9.68 0.41 -0.42
N GLY A 196 -9.83 -0.86 -0.75
CA GLY A 196 -8.77 -1.72 -1.28
C GLY A 196 -9.34 -2.94 -2.00
N PRO A 197 -8.54 -4.01 -2.19
CA PRO A 197 -8.96 -5.20 -2.94
C PRO A 197 -10.16 -5.95 -2.35
N ILE A 198 -10.42 -5.82 -1.05
CA ILE A 198 -11.67 -6.32 -0.46
C ILE A 198 -12.72 -5.21 -0.57
N PRO A 199 -13.77 -5.37 -1.39
CA PRO A 199 -14.79 -4.35 -1.59
C PRO A 199 -15.69 -4.17 -0.38
N LEU A 200 -16.25 -2.96 -0.22
CA LEU A 200 -17.15 -2.60 0.88
C LEU A 200 -18.38 -3.52 0.93
N GLU A 201 -18.90 -3.90 -0.22
CA GLU A 201 -20.06 -4.79 -0.36
C GLU A 201 -19.79 -6.14 0.31
N LYS A 202 -18.59 -6.71 0.10
CA LYS A 202 -18.18 -7.97 0.74
C LYS A 202 -18.04 -7.84 2.25
N LEU A 203 -17.51 -6.72 2.73
CA LEU A 203 -17.41 -6.47 4.17
C LEU A 203 -18.80 -6.29 4.80
N ARG A 204 -19.72 -5.61 4.13
CA ARG A 204 -21.12 -5.44 4.58
C ARG A 204 -21.89 -6.75 4.64
N GLU A 205 -21.65 -7.65 3.69
CA GLU A 205 -22.23 -9.02 3.71
C GLU A 205 -21.83 -9.78 5.00
N LEU A 206 -20.59 -9.62 5.47
CA LEU A 206 -20.05 -10.34 6.60
C LEU A 206 -20.35 -9.69 7.96
N LEU A 207 -20.35 -8.35 8.00
CA LEU A 207 -20.39 -7.58 9.26
C LEU A 207 -21.65 -6.73 9.45
N GLY A 208 -22.45 -6.54 8.41
CA GLY A 208 -23.60 -5.63 8.43
C GLY A 208 -23.19 -4.18 8.10
N GLU A 209 -23.69 -3.23 8.89
CA GLU A 209 -23.45 -1.81 8.64
C GLU A 209 -21.98 -1.42 8.85
N ILE A 210 -21.43 -0.66 7.88
CA ILE A 210 -20.06 -0.14 7.92
C ILE A 210 -20.09 1.34 7.52
N GLU A 211 -19.60 2.17 8.41
CA GLU A 211 -19.37 3.59 8.16
C GLU A 211 -18.15 3.78 7.26
N VAL A 212 -18.25 4.68 6.28
CA VAL A 212 -17.15 4.98 5.36
C VAL A 212 -16.47 6.28 5.76
N VAL A 213 -15.19 6.22 6.17
CA VAL A 213 -14.38 7.35 6.64
C VAL A 213 -13.01 7.26 5.97
N THR A 214 -12.93 7.64 4.72
CA THR A 214 -11.71 7.44 3.90
C THR A 214 -10.74 8.62 3.94
N ARG A 215 -11.08 9.70 4.63
CA ARG A 215 -10.22 10.88 4.78
C ARG A 215 -10.07 11.26 6.25
N ALA A 216 -8.89 11.74 6.60
CA ALA A 216 -8.65 12.29 7.93
C ALA A 216 -9.44 13.59 8.13
N ALA A 217 -10.09 13.72 9.27
CA ALA A 217 -10.75 14.97 9.68
C ALA A 217 -9.74 16.09 9.95
N ASN A 218 -8.53 15.74 10.42
CA ASN A 218 -7.42 16.65 10.65
C ASN A 218 -6.13 16.09 10.05
N GLN A 219 -5.60 16.75 9.03
CA GLN A 219 -4.38 16.34 8.31
C GLN A 219 -3.09 16.55 9.13
N GLN A 220 -3.14 17.34 10.21
CA GLN A 220 -1.99 17.65 11.08
C GLN A 220 -1.99 16.81 12.36
N ALA A 221 -3.00 15.98 12.59
CA ALA A 221 -3.07 15.07 13.73
C ALA A 221 -2.59 13.66 13.39
N ALA A 222 -2.31 12.85 14.41
CA ALA A 222 -2.04 11.42 14.27
C ALA A 222 -3.22 10.73 13.57
N GLN A 223 -2.94 10.01 12.48
CA GLN A 223 -3.95 9.38 11.65
C GLN A 223 -4.45 8.06 12.26
N ASP A 224 -5.71 7.66 11.99
CA ASP A 224 -6.27 6.38 12.46
C ASP A 224 -5.67 5.18 11.71
N ALA A 225 -5.23 5.40 10.47
CA ALA A 225 -4.60 4.37 9.63
C ALA A 225 -3.70 5.01 8.55
N PRO A 226 -2.77 4.24 7.94
CA PRO A 226 -1.95 4.73 6.84
C PRO A 226 -2.78 5.09 5.60
N GLY A 227 -2.38 6.16 4.88
CA GLY A 227 -3.01 6.58 3.63
C GLY A 227 -4.32 7.34 3.82
N MET A 228 -4.57 7.94 4.99
CA MET A 228 -5.69 8.85 5.21
C MET A 228 -5.34 10.31 4.89
N LEU A 229 -4.08 10.65 4.69
CA LEU A 229 -3.64 11.97 4.28
C LEU A 229 -4.12 12.28 2.85
N GLU A 230 -4.47 13.54 2.60
CA GLU A 230 -5.07 13.96 1.33
C GLU A 230 -4.13 13.73 0.14
N ARG A 231 -2.86 14.16 0.25
CA ARG A 231 -1.84 13.92 -0.76
C ARG A 231 -1.08 12.64 -0.47
N HIS A 232 -1.22 11.67 -1.36
CA HIS A 232 -0.51 10.39 -1.32
C HIS A 232 -0.46 9.76 -2.71
N TYR A 233 0.46 8.84 -2.98
CA TYR A 233 0.61 8.15 -4.27
C TYR A 233 0.92 9.06 -5.46
N SER A 234 1.44 10.26 -5.19
CA SER A 234 1.58 11.32 -6.20
C SER A 234 2.90 11.17 -6.97
N PRO A 235 2.87 11.04 -8.30
CA PRO A 235 4.06 11.23 -9.14
C PRO A 235 4.49 12.71 -9.11
N ALA A 236 5.70 13.00 -9.58
CA ALA A 236 6.17 14.37 -9.76
C ALA A 236 5.37 15.08 -10.89
N THR A 237 5.02 14.33 -11.93
CA THR A 237 4.16 14.78 -13.03
C THR A 237 2.75 15.08 -12.54
N ARG A 238 2.15 16.17 -13.01
CA ARG A 238 0.78 16.53 -12.67
C ARG A 238 -0.22 15.49 -13.14
N VAL A 239 -1.10 15.03 -12.24
CA VAL A 239 -2.23 14.16 -12.60
C VAL A 239 -3.52 14.99 -12.65
N VAL A 240 -4.29 14.82 -13.73
CA VAL A 240 -5.60 15.45 -13.93
C VAL A 240 -6.62 14.35 -14.20
N LEU A 241 -7.71 14.33 -13.44
CA LEU A 241 -8.72 13.28 -13.53
C LEU A 241 -9.83 13.67 -14.50
N PHE A 242 -10.37 12.67 -15.19
CA PHE A 242 -11.58 12.84 -15.99
C PHE A 242 -12.55 11.67 -15.79
N PRO A 243 -13.87 11.91 -16.00
CA PRO A 243 -14.90 10.89 -15.75
C PRO A 243 -14.77 9.66 -16.65
N ASN A 244 -15.21 8.52 -16.15
CA ASN A 244 -15.31 7.30 -16.94
C ASN A 244 -16.16 7.54 -18.20
N GLY A 245 -15.66 7.06 -19.33
CA GLY A 245 -16.35 7.20 -20.63
C GLY A 245 -16.20 8.55 -21.31
N ALA A 246 -15.62 9.56 -20.65
CA ALA A 246 -15.37 10.87 -21.24
C ALA A 246 -14.02 10.90 -22.01
N LEU A 247 -13.79 11.98 -22.75
CA LEU A 247 -12.48 12.35 -23.30
C LEU A 247 -11.93 13.54 -22.50
N PRO A 248 -10.63 13.54 -22.17
CA PRO A 248 -10.03 14.67 -21.49
C PRO A 248 -9.84 15.87 -22.43
N VAL A 249 -9.88 17.08 -21.86
CA VAL A 249 -9.45 18.29 -22.55
C VAL A 249 -7.93 18.41 -22.44
N ILE A 250 -7.23 18.32 -23.57
CA ILE A 250 -5.77 18.39 -23.62
C ILE A 250 -5.33 19.81 -23.96
N ALA A 251 -4.71 20.47 -23.00
CA ALA A 251 -4.20 21.83 -23.18
C ALA A 251 -2.70 21.87 -23.60
N ASN A 252 -1.92 20.84 -23.21
CA ASN A 252 -0.47 20.80 -23.39
C ASN A 252 -0.06 19.70 -24.36
N LEU A 253 0.93 19.96 -25.21
CA LEU A 253 1.43 19.00 -26.21
C LEU A 253 2.19 17.81 -25.59
N ARG A 254 2.77 17.96 -24.38
CA ARG A 254 3.48 16.89 -23.66
C ARG A 254 2.57 16.23 -22.63
N SER A 255 1.43 15.73 -23.09
CA SER A 255 0.44 15.07 -22.26
C SER A 255 0.37 13.57 -22.53
N ALA A 256 0.21 12.77 -21.46
CA ALA A 256 -0.18 11.39 -21.52
C ALA A 256 -1.65 11.25 -21.13
N VAL A 257 -2.39 10.34 -21.79
CA VAL A 257 -3.76 9.99 -21.44
C VAL A 257 -3.80 8.52 -21.05
N LEU A 258 -4.26 8.27 -19.85
CA LEU A 258 -4.36 6.94 -19.28
C LEU A 258 -5.83 6.53 -19.22
N PHE A 259 -6.24 5.69 -20.16
CA PHE A 259 -7.59 5.14 -20.20
C PHE A 259 -7.71 3.83 -19.40
N LEU A 260 -8.89 3.61 -18.84
CA LEU A 260 -9.23 2.34 -18.19
C LEU A 260 -9.18 1.17 -19.18
N GLY A 261 -9.73 1.36 -20.37
CA GLY A 261 -9.76 0.36 -21.44
C GLY A 261 -9.74 0.99 -22.83
N ARG A 262 -9.84 0.17 -23.87
CA ARG A 262 -9.87 0.62 -25.28
C ARG A 262 -10.98 1.62 -25.53
N ARG A 263 -10.70 2.60 -26.37
CA ARG A 263 -11.65 3.63 -26.82
C ARG A 263 -11.72 3.67 -28.34
N ALA A 264 -12.92 3.96 -28.87
CA ALA A 264 -13.13 4.16 -30.30
C ALA A 264 -12.42 5.44 -30.81
N HIS A 265 -12.32 6.45 -29.95
CA HIS A 265 -11.66 7.71 -30.25
C HIS A 265 -10.65 8.03 -29.16
N ALA A 266 -9.51 8.59 -29.58
CA ALA A 266 -8.44 9.03 -28.68
C ALA A 266 -8.01 10.46 -29.07
N PRO A 267 -7.52 11.27 -28.12
CA PRO A 267 -6.98 12.59 -28.42
C PRO A 267 -5.79 12.48 -29.40
N ALA A 268 -5.78 13.30 -30.44
CA ALA A 268 -4.71 13.30 -31.45
C ALA A 268 -3.42 13.97 -30.98
N ASN A 269 -3.48 14.77 -29.91
CA ASN A 269 -2.38 15.61 -29.40
C ASN A 269 -1.84 15.12 -28.06
N ALA A 270 -1.97 13.81 -27.74
CA ALA A 270 -1.42 13.20 -26.55
C ALA A 270 -1.03 11.75 -26.81
N ASP A 271 -0.05 11.25 -26.05
CA ASP A 271 0.27 9.83 -26.04
C ASP A 271 -0.76 9.05 -25.21
N VAL A 272 -1.29 7.95 -25.78
CA VAL A 272 -2.38 7.17 -25.20
C VAL A 272 -1.84 5.87 -24.62
N PHE A 273 -2.24 5.57 -23.39
CA PHE A 273 -1.91 4.35 -22.65
C PHE A 273 -3.18 3.69 -22.11
N LEU A 274 -3.17 2.37 -22.05
CA LEU A 274 -4.28 1.58 -21.54
C LEU A 274 -3.87 0.87 -20.24
N LEU A 275 -4.73 0.97 -19.23
CA LEU A 275 -4.58 0.23 -17.98
C LEU A 275 -5.00 -1.22 -18.15
N SER A 276 -6.00 -1.49 -19.00
CA SER A 276 -6.49 -2.82 -19.34
C SER A 276 -6.96 -2.84 -20.79
N GLU A 277 -6.52 -3.82 -21.57
CA GLU A 277 -7.03 -4.02 -22.93
C GLU A 277 -8.52 -4.39 -22.94
N ALA A 278 -8.97 -5.17 -21.95
CA ALA A 278 -10.34 -5.63 -21.80
C ALA A 278 -11.24 -4.65 -21.02
N GLY A 279 -10.70 -3.56 -20.46
CA GLY A 279 -11.44 -2.64 -19.58
C GLY A 279 -11.74 -3.23 -18.19
N SER A 280 -10.99 -4.26 -17.76
CA SER A 280 -11.10 -4.84 -16.42
C SER A 280 -10.56 -3.88 -15.36
N THR A 281 -11.37 -3.58 -14.35
CA THR A 281 -10.95 -2.74 -13.22
C THR A 281 -9.87 -3.42 -12.39
N GLU A 282 -9.87 -4.75 -12.30
CA GLU A 282 -8.87 -5.53 -11.59
C GLU A 282 -7.50 -5.45 -12.28
N GLU A 283 -7.47 -5.58 -13.61
CA GLU A 283 -6.27 -5.42 -14.40
C GLU A 283 -5.77 -3.97 -14.35
N ALA A 284 -6.68 -3.01 -14.47
CA ALA A 284 -6.36 -1.59 -14.38
C ALA A 284 -5.76 -1.23 -13.02
N ALA A 285 -6.32 -1.75 -11.93
CA ALA A 285 -5.79 -1.55 -10.58
C ALA A 285 -4.38 -2.12 -10.43
N ARG A 286 -4.12 -3.32 -10.96
CA ARG A 286 -2.80 -3.96 -10.95
C ARG A 286 -1.76 -3.15 -11.69
N ASN A 287 -2.14 -2.52 -12.80
CA ASN A 287 -1.24 -1.79 -13.69
C ASN A 287 -1.07 -0.32 -13.31
N LEU A 288 -1.95 0.24 -12.46
CA LEU A 288 -2.02 1.67 -12.18
C LEU A 288 -0.68 2.26 -11.74
N PHE A 289 -0.09 1.73 -10.68
CA PHE A 289 1.14 2.28 -10.12
C PHE A 289 2.36 2.05 -11.01
N ASP A 290 2.41 0.94 -11.73
CA ASP A 290 3.48 0.68 -12.70
C ASP A 290 3.44 1.70 -13.83
N LEU A 291 2.26 1.94 -14.43
CA LEU A 291 2.10 2.92 -15.50
C LEU A 291 2.32 4.36 -15.02
N LEU A 292 1.81 4.74 -13.85
CA LEU A 292 2.07 6.08 -13.29
C LEU A 292 3.58 6.34 -13.13
N ARG A 293 4.35 5.34 -12.66
CA ARG A 293 5.82 5.43 -12.56
C ARG A 293 6.50 5.53 -13.92
N GLN A 294 6.07 4.74 -14.88
CA GLN A 294 6.61 4.79 -16.24
C GLN A 294 6.37 6.15 -16.90
N LEU A 295 5.15 6.70 -16.74
CA LEU A 295 4.80 8.01 -17.31
C LEU A 295 5.53 9.15 -16.60
N ASP A 296 5.68 9.08 -15.28
CA ASP A 296 6.45 10.04 -14.50
C ASP A 296 7.91 10.11 -14.98
N ALA A 297 8.53 8.95 -15.23
CA ALA A 297 9.91 8.86 -15.73
C ALA A 297 10.09 9.37 -17.18
N ARG A 298 9.01 9.42 -17.99
CA ARG A 298 9.06 9.93 -19.38
C ARG A 298 9.00 11.46 -19.47
N GLY A 299 8.78 12.16 -18.36
CA GLY A 299 8.82 13.62 -18.30
C GLY A 299 7.66 14.32 -18.99
N TYR A 300 6.45 13.74 -18.96
CA TYR A 300 5.24 14.43 -19.37
C TYR A 300 4.96 15.62 -18.43
N GLU A 301 4.31 16.65 -18.95
CA GLU A 301 3.85 17.78 -18.14
C GLU A 301 2.57 17.44 -17.38
N THR A 302 1.71 16.62 -18.01
CA THR A 302 0.42 16.21 -17.44
C THR A 302 0.09 14.76 -17.81
N ILE A 303 -0.38 14.00 -16.82
CA ILE A 303 -1.00 12.69 -16.98
C ILE A 303 -2.50 12.89 -16.78
N HIS A 304 -3.30 12.74 -17.82
CA HIS A 304 -4.76 12.69 -17.71
C HIS A 304 -5.17 11.26 -17.43
N ALA A 305 -5.83 11.01 -16.31
CA ALA A 305 -6.21 9.67 -15.89
C ALA A 305 -7.74 9.50 -15.79
N GLU A 306 -8.25 8.45 -16.43
CA GLU A 306 -9.67 8.11 -16.41
C GLU A 306 -10.04 7.48 -15.07
N LEU A 307 -11.15 7.95 -14.47
CA LEU A 307 -11.76 7.31 -13.31
C LEU A 307 -12.46 6.00 -13.72
N ALA A 308 -12.51 5.02 -12.83
CA ALA A 308 -13.28 3.79 -13.01
C ALA A 308 -14.73 3.97 -12.52
N PRO A 309 -15.67 3.08 -12.91
CA PRO A 309 -16.94 2.94 -12.22
C PRO A 309 -16.70 2.70 -10.71
N SER A 310 -17.49 3.33 -9.83
CA SER A 310 -17.24 3.34 -8.38
C SER A 310 -17.58 2.03 -7.66
N ALA A 311 -18.16 1.04 -8.32
CA ALA A 311 -18.50 -0.25 -7.72
C ALA A 311 -17.26 -1.14 -7.53
N GLY A 312 -17.28 -2.00 -6.52
CA GLY A 312 -16.25 -2.98 -6.27
C GLY A 312 -14.86 -2.37 -6.09
N LEU A 313 -13.87 -2.86 -6.85
CA LEU A 313 -12.49 -2.36 -6.80
C LEU A 313 -12.33 -0.93 -7.35
N GLY A 314 -13.31 -0.44 -8.14
CA GLY A 314 -13.27 0.92 -8.68
C GLY A 314 -13.25 2.00 -7.61
N ALA A 315 -13.87 1.78 -6.46
CA ALA A 315 -13.79 2.69 -5.32
C ALA A 315 -12.33 2.87 -4.84
N ALA A 316 -11.57 1.78 -4.73
CA ALA A 316 -10.16 1.81 -4.34
C ALA A 316 -9.28 2.45 -5.43
N PHE A 317 -9.52 2.10 -6.67
CA PHE A 317 -8.82 2.67 -7.83
C PHE A 317 -9.01 4.20 -7.88
N ASN A 318 -10.24 4.68 -7.76
CA ASN A 318 -10.57 6.11 -7.77
C ASN A 318 -9.97 6.85 -6.54
N ASP A 319 -9.98 6.24 -5.36
CA ASP A 319 -9.32 6.82 -4.17
C ASP A 319 -7.82 7.05 -4.42
N ARG A 320 -7.12 6.08 -5.03
CA ARG A 320 -5.67 6.22 -5.34
C ARG A 320 -5.43 7.33 -6.35
N LEU A 321 -6.21 7.40 -7.42
CA LEU A 321 -6.09 8.47 -8.43
C LEU A 321 -6.42 9.85 -7.86
N THR A 322 -7.46 9.96 -7.02
CA THR A 322 -7.83 11.23 -6.38
C THR A 322 -6.70 11.76 -5.51
N ARG A 323 -6.04 10.88 -4.73
CA ARG A 323 -4.89 11.26 -3.90
C ARG A 323 -3.63 11.55 -4.72
N ALA A 324 -3.44 10.85 -5.84
CA ALA A 324 -2.34 11.13 -6.78
C ALA A 324 -2.49 12.51 -7.44
N ALA A 325 -3.72 12.96 -7.66
CA ALA A 325 -4.04 14.26 -8.26
C ALA A 325 -4.05 15.41 -7.24
N ALA A 326 -4.11 15.15 -5.93
CA ALA A 326 -4.09 16.18 -4.88
C ALA A 326 -2.70 16.87 -4.83
N ARG A 327 -2.69 18.21 -4.74
CA ARG A 327 -1.48 19.05 -4.73
C ARG A 327 -1.35 19.87 -3.47
#